data_79afb43b477adfc7243d96547d02e771
#
_entry.id   79afb43b477adfc7243d96547d02e771
#
_cell.length_a   1.000
_cell.length_b   1.000
_cell.length_c   1.000
_cell.angle_alpha   90.00
_cell.angle_beta   90.00
_cell.angle_gamma   90.00
#
_symmetry.space_group_name_H-M   'P 1'
#
loop_
_entity.id
_entity.type
_entity.pdbx_description
1 polymer ?
#
loop_
_entity_poly.entity_id
_entity_poly.type
_entity_poly.pdbx_seq_one_letter_code
_entity_poly.pdbx_strand_id
1 'polypeptide(L)'
;MATFEIFMPALSSTMTEGKIVEWLKQPGDRVERGESVLVVESDKADMDVESFEAGFLGAVLLPAGGTAPVGETIGLVVQTQAEVLELQAKGPTSAPPATPAPIATPTPTPVATPAPVSSNRVVASPRARKLAQQLGVKLEGLMGSGPHGRLVAADVEKAAGKSPAQAAIPAAAIPVAAPVVLAQPGEIKAFSTLQQAVNRNMLASLNTPSFRVGYTIGTTKLDSFYKQVKPKGVTMTALLAKAVALTLVRHPLINAAYSDAGISFPNAINVAVAVAMEGGGLLTPVLAQADRTDLYSLSRNWADLVARARTKQLKPEEYNSGTFTLSNLGMFGVDRFDAILPPGTGAILAVGASKPVVVANPDGSIAVKSQMQVNLTADHRVIYGADAAAFLKDLALLIENEPENLALF
;
A
#
# COMPACT_ATOMS: atom_id res chain seq x y z
N MET A 1 -10.72 23.21 -48.04
CA MET A 1 -10.48 21.84 -47.56
C MET A 1 -11.55 21.54 -46.56
N ALA A 2 -12.45 20.61 -46.86
CA ALA A 2 -13.41 20.13 -45.84
C ALA A 2 -12.79 18.94 -45.10
N THR A 3 -12.28 19.24 -43.93
CA THR A 3 -11.70 18.21 -43.02
C THR A 3 -12.74 17.95 -41.96
N PHE A 4 -13.13 16.71 -41.78
CA PHE A 4 -14.06 16.28 -40.73
C PHE A 4 -13.27 15.63 -39.61
N GLU A 5 -13.62 15.97 -38.37
CA GLU A 5 -12.92 15.48 -37.19
C GLU A 5 -13.65 14.26 -36.61
N ILE A 6 -12.89 13.22 -36.27
CA ILE A 6 -13.39 12.10 -35.45
C ILE A 6 -13.10 12.44 -34.02
N PHE A 7 -14.16 12.60 -33.19
CA PHE A 7 -14.05 12.89 -31.77
C PHE A 7 -14.18 11.64 -30.94
N MET A 8 -13.56 11.65 -29.75
CA MET A 8 -13.77 10.61 -28.75
C MET A 8 -15.24 10.64 -28.30
N PRO A 9 -16.04 9.60 -28.56
CA PRO A 9 -17.46 9.60 -28.21
C PRO A 9 -17.72 9.35 -26.73
N ALA A 10 -18.82 9.87 -26.20
CA ALA A 10 -19.34 9.50 -24.89
C ALA A 10 -20.13 8.19 -24.99
N LEU A 11 -19.51 7.05 -24.72
CA LEU A 11 -20.14 5.73 -24.81
C LEU A 11 -20.97 5.38 -23.56
N SER A 12 -20.85 6.18 -22.48
CA SER A 12 -21.71 6.10 -21.29
C SER A 12 -21.89 7.47 -20.66
N SER A 13 -22.96 7.64 -19.88
CA SER A 13 -23.28 8.91 -19.18
C SER A 13 -22.25 9.32 -18.11
N THR A 14 -21.37 8.42 -17.72
CA THR A 14 -20.31 8.64 -16.70
C THR A 14 -18.91 8.66 -17.32
N MET A 15 -18.80 8.50 -18.64
CA MET A 15 -17.52 8.45 -19.33
C MET A 15 -16.94 9.86 -19.50
N THR A 16 -15.77 10.11 -18.93
CA THR A 16 -15.01 11.35 -19.08
C THR A 16 -13.84 11.24 -20.06
N GLU A 17 -13.33 10.03 -20.26
CA GLU A 17 -12.23 9.69 -21.17
C GLU A 17 -12.42 8.29 -21.76
N GLY A 18 -11.89 8.04 -22.97
CA GLY A 18 -11.91 6.75 -23.63
C GLY A 18 -10.51 6.34 -24.09
N LYS A 19 -10.25 5.03 -24.12
CA LYS A 19 -8.99 4.48 -24.63
C LYS A 19 -9.22 3.79 -25.96
N ILE A 20 -8.41 4.11 -26.95
CA ILE A 20 -8.45 3.46 -28.27
C ILE A 20 -7.82 2.07 -28.14
N VAL A 21 -8.59 1.02 -28.40
CA VAL A 21 -8.12 -0.38 -28.43
C VAL A 21 -7.35 -0.61 -29.71
N GLU A 22 -8.01 -0.37 -30.85
CA GLU A 22 -7.42 -0.51 -32.17
C GLU A 22 -8.11 0.39 -33.19
N TRP A 23 -7.39 0.71 -34.26
CA TRP A 23 -7.95 1.34 -35.45
C TRP A 23 -8.26 0.25 -36.48
N LEU A 24 -9.50 0.19 -36.93
CA LEU A 24 -9.96 -0.76 -37.96
C LEU A 24 -9.61 -0.31 -39.36
N LYS A 25 -9.26 0.98 -39.53
CA LYS A 25 -8.84 1.63 -40.78
C LYS A 25 -7.47 2.25 -40.64
N GLN A 26 -6.72 2.28 -41.72
CA GLN A 26 -5.39 2.95 -41.81
C GLN A 26 -5.50 4.31 -42.53
N PRO A 27 -4.60 5.25 -42.27
CA PRO A 27 -4.53 6.51 -43.03
C PRO A 27 -4.41 6.24 -44.53
N GLY A 28 -5.37 6.75 -45.29
CA GLY A 28 -5.51 6.51 -46.74
C GLY A 28 -6.69 5.58 -47.09
N ASP A 29 -7.23 4.84 -46.15
CA ASP A 29 -8.38 3.97 -46.40
C ASP A 29 -9.67 4.77 -46.57
N ARG A 30 -10.54 4.27 -47.48
CA ARG A 30 -11.88 4.81 -47.66
C ARG A 30 -12.79 4.42 -46.52
N VAL A 31 -13.54 5.39 -46.03
CA VAL A 31 -14.50 5.26 -44.94
C VAL A 31 -15.86 5.69 -45.45
N GLU A 32 -16.87 4.87 -45.21
CA GLU A 32 -18.26 5.20 -45.50
C GLU A 32 -18.98 5.71 -44.25
N ARG A 33 -20.04 6.48 -44.44
CA ARG A 33 -20.85 6.95 -43.31
C ARG A 33 -21.51 5.79 -42.59
N GLY A 34 -21.32 5.68 -41.24
CA GLY A 34 -21.80 4.57 -40.44
C GLY A 34 -20.88 3.35 -40.43
N GLU A 35 -19.70 3.44 -41.04
CA GLU A 35 -18.69 2.38 -40.99
C GLU A 35 -17.83 2.50 -39.74
N SER A 36 -17.57 1.36 -39.05
CA SER A 36 -16.70 1.31 -37.87
C SER A 36 -15.25 1.60 -38.26
N VAL A 37 -14.66 2.62 -37.64
CA VAL A 37 -13.29 3.08 -37.95
C VAL A 37 -12.29 2.77 -36.85
N LEU A 38 -12.74 2.64 -35.62
CA LEU A 38 -11.89 2.28 -34.46
C LEU A 38 -12.74 1.64 -33.37
N VAL A 39 -12.08 0.94 -32.46
CA VAL A 39 -12.65 0.37 -31.25
C VAL A 39 -12.17 1.13 -30.03
N VAL A 40 -13.11 1.59 -29.18
CA VAL A 40 -12.83 2.29 -27.93
C VAL A 40 -13.24 1.43 -26.75
N GLU A 41 -12.33 1.26 -25.82
CA GLU A 41 -12.58 0.64 -24.51
C GLU A 41 -13.27 1.66 -23.59
N SER A 42 -14.51 1.37 -23.20
CA SER A 42 -15.19 2.07 -22.11
C SER A 42 -15.05 1.30 -20.81
N ASP A 43 -15.45 1.90 -19.69
CA ASP A 43 -15.38 1.29 -18.35
C ASP A 43 -16.10 -0.10 -18.24
N LYS A 44 -16.93 -0.45 -19.24
CA LYS A 44 -17.76 -1.67 -19.18
C LYS A 44 -17.66 -2.61 -20.39
N ALA A 45 -17.25 -2.12 -21.55
CA ALA A 45 -17.13 -2.94 -22.77
C ALA A 45 -16.35 -2.20 -23.87
N ASP A 46 -15.79 -2.96 -24.79
CA ASP A 46 -15.25 -2.45 -26.05
C ASP A 46 -16.39 -2.13 -26.99
N MET A 47 -16.38 -0.94 -27.59
CA MET A 47 -17.42 -0.49 -28.50
C MET A 47 -16.83 0.08 -29.79
N ASP A 48 -17.45 -0.27 -30.90
CA ASP A 48 -17.10 0.26 -32.21
C ASP A 48 -17.54 1.72 -32.36
N VAL A 49 -16.65 2.54 -32.90
CA VAL A 49 -16.95 3.94 -33.23
C VAL A 49 -17.08 4.07 -34.72
N GLU A 50 -18.26 4.53 -35.13
CA GLU A 50 -18.62 4.71 -36.55
C GLU A 50 -18.26 6.13 -37.03
N SER A 51 -17.88 6.23 -38.31
CA SER A 51 -17.69 7.52 -38.96
C SER A 51 -19.01 8.21 -39.26
N PHE A 52 -19.13 9.47 -38.89
CA PHE A 52 -20.29 10.28 -39.21
C PHE A 52 -20.32 10.79 -40.66
N GLU A 53 -19.16 10.76 -41.35
CA GLU A 53 -19.04 11.29 -42.72
C GLU A 53 -18.26 10.29 -43.60
N ALA A 54 -18.58 10.29 -44.92
CA ALA A 54 -17.85 9.50 -45.90
C ALA A 54 -16.62 10.26 -46.42
N GLY A 55 -15.49 9.56 -46.58
CA GLY A 55 -14.27 10.15 -47.04
C GLY A 55 -13.09 9.19 -47.02
N PHE A 56 -11.92 9.70 -46.76
CA PHE A 56 -10.68 8.94 -46.54
C PHE A 56 -10.12 9.28 -45.19
N LEU A 57 -9.65 8.29 -44.40
CA LEU A 57 -8.96 8.55 -43.13
C LEU A 57 -7.66 9.30 -43.43
N GLY A 58 -7.62 10.59 -43.10
CA GLY A 58 -6.52 11.49 -43.43
C GLY A 58 -5.32 11.35 -42.50
N ALA A 59 -5.62 11.38 -41.18
CA ALA A 59 -4.60 11.26 -40.16
C ALA A 59 -5.17 10.62 -38.85
N VAL A 60 -4.36 9.82 -38.23
CA VAL A 60 -4.59 9.29 -36.86
C VAL A 60 -3.81 10.21 -35.90
N LEU A 61 -4.50 10.98 -35.08
CA LEU A 61 -3.88 11.90 -34.13
C LEU A 61 -3.52 11.19 -32.81
N LEU A 62 -4.33 10.19 -32.45
CA LEU A 62 -4.09 9.38 -31.26
C LEU A 62 -3.97 7.91 -31.67
N PRO A 63 -2.78 7.29 -31.48
CA PRO A 63 -2.56 5.89 -31.88
C PRO A 63 -3.31 4.90 -30.97
N ALA A 64 -3.42 3.64 -31.40
CA ALA A 64 -3.93 2.57 -30.58
C ALA A 64 -3.18 2.48 -29.25
N GLY A 65 -3.93 2.27 -28.16
CA GLY A 65 -3.43 2.33 -26.77
C GLY A 65 -3.45 3.73 -26.15
N GLY A 66 -3.72 4.79 -26.92
CA GLY A 66 -3.85 6.16 -26.42
C GLY A 66 -5.19 6.40 -25.72
N THR A 67 -5.22 7.33 -24.76
CA THR A 67 -6.43 7.75 -24.03
C THR A 67 -6.69 9.23 -24.30
N ALA A 68 -7.92 9.59 -24.59
CA ALA A 68 -8.36 10.97 -24.80
C ALA A 68 -9.67 11.26 -24.03
N PRO A 69 -9.86 12.49 -23.54
CA PRO A 69 -11.13 12.90 -22.95
C PRO A 69 -12.25 12.91 -24.02
N VAL A 70 -13.48 12.70 -23.59
CA VAL A 70 -14.66 12.76 -24.43
C VAL A 70 -14.75 14.13 -25.12
N GLY A 71 -14.93 14.13 -26.45
CA GLY A 71 -14.99 15.34 -27.26
C GLY A 71 -13.62 15.79 -27.83
N GLU A 72 -12.50 15.16 -27.50
CA GLU A 72 -11.21 15.44 -28.09
C GLU A 72 -11.10 14.82 -29.49
N THR A 73 -10.46 15.53 -30.43
CA THR A 73 -10.23 15.06 -31.80
C THR A 73 -9.16 13.97 -31.82
N ILE A 74 -9.52 12.76 -32.23
CA ILE A 74 -8.66 11.58 -32.26
C ILE A 74 -8.22 11.19 -33.67
N GLY A 75 -8.91 11.67 -34.69
CA GLY A 75 -8.58 11.42 -36.09
C GLY A 75 -9.23 12.42 -37.06
N LEU A 76 -8.78 12.42 -38.29
CA LEU A 76 -9.28 13.32 -39.33
C LEU A 76 -9.72 12.53 -40.55
N VAL A 77 -10.89 12.87 -41.11
CA VAL A 77 -11.41 12.34 -42.37
C VAL A 77 -11.39 13.46 -43.40
N VAL A 78 -10.91 13.20 -44.61
CA VAL A 78 -10.82 14.12 -45.71
C VAL A 78 -11.59 13.62 -46.93
N GLN A 79 -11.98 14.51 -47.82
CA GLN A 79 -12.82 14.14 -48.97
C GLN A 79 -12.04 13.51 -50.13
N THR A 80 -10.73 13.80 -50.26
CA THR A 80 -9.95 13.32 -51.38
C THR A 80 -8.64 12.66 -50.91
N GLN A 81 -8.19 11.66 -51.69
CA GLN A 81 -6.96 10.95 -51.40
C GLN A 81 -5.70 11.84 -51.57
N ALA A 82 -5.78 12.94 -52.31
CA ALA A 82 -4.69 13.92 -52.45
C ALA A 82 -4.46 14.68 -51.14
N GLU A 83 -5.52 14.98 -50.37
CA GLU A 83 -5.42 15.66 -49.09
C GLU A 83 -4.81 14.79 -47.99
N VAL A 84 -4.92 13.45 -48.09
CA VAL A 84 -4.23 12.53 -47.20
C VAL A 84 -2.71 12.68 -47.30
N LEU A 85 -2.16 12.78 -48.53
CA LEU A 85 -0.74 12.94 -48.75
C LEU A 85 -0.20 14.28 -48.23
N GLU A 86 -1.01 15.36 -48.30
CA GLU A 86 -0.63 16.66 -47.75
C GLU A 86 -0.63 16.66 -46.21
N LEU A 87 -1.55 15.97 -45.57
CA LEU A 87 -1.59 15.83 -44.11
C LEU A 87 -0.44 14.96 -43.56
N GLN A 88 -0.07 13.92 -44.30
CA GLN A 88 1.09 13.06 -43.97
C GLN A 88 2.43 13.79 -44.17
N ALA A 89 2.53 14.71 -45.12
CA ALA A 89 3.73 15.54 -45.35
C ALA A 89 3.90 16.64 -44.27
N LYS A 90 2.84 17.02 -43.57
CA LYS A 90 2.83 18.02 -42.51
C LYS A 90 2.92 17.41 -41.10
N GLY A 91 3.60 16.29 -40.86
CA GLY A 91 3.72 15.54 -39.62
C GLY A 91 3.57 16.36 -38.33
N PRO A 92 3.10 15.75 -37.21
CA PRO A 92 2.78 16.46 -35.97
C PRO A 92 4.02 17.12 -35.37
N THR A 93 3.98 18.43 -35.21
CA THR A 93 5.01 19.22 -34.54
C THR A 93 4.92 19.00 -33.04
N SER A 94 5.67 18.04 -32.50
CA SER A 94 5.89 17.91 -31.07
C SER A 94 7.16 18.68 -30.70
N ALA A 95 7.03 19.69 -29.87
CA ALA A 95 8.14 20.41 -29.27
C ALA A 95 8.84 19.56 -28.20
N PRO A 96 10.19 19.53 -28.17
CA PRO A 96 10.91 18.74 -27.18
C PRO A 96 10.99 19.45 -25.83
N PRO A 97 10.90 18.72 -24.70
CA PRO A 97 11.11 19.29 -23.37
C PRO A 97 12.60 19.54 -23.10
N ALA A 98 12.90 20.67 -22.50
CA ALA A 98 14.22 21.10 -22.10
C ALA A 98 14.84 20.20 -21.03
N THR A 99 16.08 19.80 -21.23
CA THR A 99 16.92 19.01 -20.32
C THR A 99 17.44 19.89 -19.18
N PRO A 100 17.31 19.50 -17.91
CA PRO A 100 18.04 20.15 -16.80
C PRO A 100 19.46 19.59 -16.69
N ALA A 101 20.43 20.49 -16.47
CA ALA A 101 21.84 20.19 -16.28
C ALA A 101 22.14 19.46 -14.95
N PRO A 102 23.22 18.65 -14.90
CA PRO A 102 23.51 17.81 -13.73
C PRO A 102 24.16 18.63 -12.60
N ILE A 103 23.65 18.45 -11.39
CA ILE A 103 24.22 18.97 -10.13
C ILE A 103 25.27 17.99 -9.64
N ALA A 104 26.49 18.48 -9.43
CA ALA A 104 27.65 17.74 -8.94
C ALA A 104 27.45 17.30 -7.47
N THR A 105 27.71 16.02 -7.20
CA THR A 105 27.71 15.41 -5.87
C THR A 105 29.10 15.58 -5.22
N PRO A 106 29.24 15.97 -3.96
CA PRO A 106 30.54 15.99 -3.30
C PRO A 106 30.96 14.62 -2.80
N THR A 107 32.19 14.24 -3.08
CA THR A 107 32.90 13.02 -2.69
C THR A 107 33.21 13.03 -1.18
N PRO A 108 32.95 11.96 -0.41
CA PRO A 108 33.38 11.89 0.98
C PRO A 108 34.84 11.50 1.12
N THR A 109 35.56 12.25 1.93
CA THR A 109 36.96 12.04 2.34
C THR A 109 37.06 10.83 3.29
N PRO A 110 38.07 9.96 3.17
CA PRO A 110 38.22 8.81 4.05
C PRO A 110 38.79 9.18 5.43
N VAL A 111 38.10 8.75 6.48
CA VAL A 111 38.56 8.85 7.87
C VAL A 111 39.48 7.68 8.19
N ALA A 112 40.66 8.03 8.69
CA ALA A 112 41.74 7.08 9.05
C ALA A 112 41.35 6.19 10.23
N THR A 113 41.65 4.90 10.10
CA THR A 113 41.51 3.87 11.14
C THR A 113 42.72 3.93 12.11
N PRO A 114 42.53 3.91 13.43
CA PRO A 114 43.66 3.80 14.37
C PRO A 114 44.18 2.35 14.46
N ALA A 115 45.50 2.20 14.48
CA ALA A 115 46.23 0.95 14.57
C ALA A 115 46.03 0.22 15.93
N PRO A 116 46.15 -1.12 15.97
CA PRO A 116 45.92 -1.89 17.17
C PRO A 116 47.14 -1.88 18.10
N VAL A 117 46.90 -1.55 19.37
CA VAL A 117 47.91 -1.72 20.45
C VAL A 117 47.87 -3.16 20.96
N SER A 118 48.93 -3.90 20.76
CA SER A 118 49.11 -5.23 21.27
C SER A 118 49.42 -5.23 22.79
N SER A 119 48.48 -5.69 23.62
CA SER A 119 48.74 -6.06 24.99
C SER A 119 48.51 -7.55 25.17
N ASN A 120 49.52 -8.27 25.62
CA ASN A 120 49.60 -9.74 25.75
C ASN A 120 48.79 -10.24 26.95
N ARG A 121 47.61 -9.74 27.20
CA ARG A 121 46.72 -10.13 28.30
C ARG A 121 45.42 -10.70 27.73
N VAL A 122 45.19 -12.01 27.92
CA VAL A 122 43.96 -12.69 27.49
C VAL A 122 42.77 -12.09 28.22
N VAL A 123 41.98 -11.27 27.52
CA VAL A 123 40.76 -10.63 28.03
C VAL A 123 39.57 -11.53 27.68
N ALA A 124 39.08 -12.32 28.64
CA ALA A 124 37.92 -13.21 28.47
C ALA A 124 36.78 -12.80 29.37
N SER A 125 35.53 -12.94 28.84
CA SER A 125 34.32 -12.69 29.64
C SER A 125 34.17 -13.69 30.78
N PRO A 126 33.48 -13.32 31.90
CA PRO A 126 33.28 -14.25 33.02
C PRO A 126 32.62 -15.57 32.59
N ARG A 127 31.69 -15.51 31.64
CA ARG A 127 31.00 -16.68 31.07
C ARG A 127 31.93 -17.54 30.23
N ALA A 128 32.81 -16.92 29.43
CA ALA A 128 33.80 -17.64 28.65
C ALA A 128 34.81 -18.38 29.54
N ARG A 129 35.26 -17.78 30.65
CA ARG A 129 36.17 -18.44 31.62
C ARG A 129 35.52 -19.64 32.28
N LYS A 130 34.27 -19.53 32.73
CA LYS A 130 33.54 -20.64 33.37
C LYS A 130 33.31 -21.79 32.38
N LEU A 131 32.99 -21.49 31.13
CA LEU A 131 32.78 -22.49 30.08
C LEU A 131 34.08 -23.17 29.69
N ALA A 132 35.18 -22.44 29.59
CA ALA A 132 36.50 -23.00 29.32
C ALA A 132 36.97 -23.99 30.40
N GLN A 133 36.70 -23.68 31.68
CA GLN A 133 36.94 -24.64 32.78
C GLN A 133 36.09 -25.90 32.68
N GLN A 134 34.81 -25.75 32.31
CA GLN A 134 33.88 -26.89 32.14
C GLN A 134 34.23 -27.78 30.96
N LEU A 135 34.79 -27.22 29.88
CA LEU A 135 35.10 -27.93 28.64
C LEU A 135 36.58 -28.29 28.51
N GLY A 136 37.42 -27.94 29.50
CA GLY A 136 38.86 -28.23 29.48
C GLY A 136 39.64 -27.47 28.39
N VAL A 137 39.15 -26.34 27.91
CA VAL A 137 39.73 -25.56 26.82
C VAL A 137 40.67 -24.50 27.38
N LYS A 138 41.95 -24.49 26.93
CA LYS A 138 42.92 -23.44 27.25
C LYS A 138 42.58 -22.16 26.48
N LEU A 139 42.48 -21.02 27.21
CA LEU A 139 42.12 -19.73 26.62
C LEU A 139 43.32 -19.05 25.92
N GLU A 140 44.53 -19.54 26.13
CA GLU A 140 45.74 -19.01 25.52
C GLU A 140 45.81 -19.39 24.05
N GLY A 141 45.99 -18.39 23.18
CA GLY A 141 46.05 -18.60 21.71
C GLY A 141 44.71 -18.53 20.98
N LEU A 142 43.60 -18.35 21.69
CA LEU A 142 42.28 -18.13 21.04
C LEU A 142 42.08 -16.66 20.67
N MET A 143 41.58 -16.42 19.45
CA MET A 143 41.16 -15.08 19.03
C MET A 143 39.72 -14.82 19.50
N GLY A 144 39.54 -13.75 20.30
CA GLY A 144 38.21 -13.36 20.77
C GLY A 144 37.41 -12.61 19.71
N SER A 145 36.17 -13.01 19.48
CA SER A 145 35.23 -12.38 18.54
C SER A 145 34.39 -11.24 19.16
N GLY A 146 34.52 -10.99 20.46
CA GLY A 146 33.80 -9.94 21.15
C GLY A 146 34.47 -8.56 21.01
N PRO A 147 33.79 -7.47 21.46
CA PRO A 147 34.29 -6.09 21.40
C PRO A 147 35.70 -5.97 22.00
N HIS A 148 36.59 -5.26 21.29
CA HIS A 148 38.00 -5.09 21.65
C HIS A 148 38.81 -6.39 21.76
N GLY A 149 38.44 -7.43 20.97
CA GLY A 149 39.18 -8.71 20.96
C GLY A 149 38.94 -9.58 22.21
N ARG A 150 37.84 -9.36 22.97
CA ARG A 150 37.49 -10.12 24.16
C ARG A 150 37.00 -11.52 23.79
N LEU A 151 37.50 -12.56 24.42
CA LEU A 151 36.99 -13.93 24.29
C LEU A 151 35.59 -14.05 24.88
N VAL A 152 34.61 -14.49 24.07
CA VAL A 152 33.23 -14.77 24.44
C VAL A 152 32.96 -16.27 24.50
N ALA A 153 31.81 -16.69 25.07
CA ALA A 153 31.49 -18.10 25.25
C ALA A 153 31.48 -18.89 23.92
N ALA A 154 31.03 -18.27 22.83
CA ALA A 154 31.00 -18.87 21.49
C ALA A 154 32.39 -19.25 20.95
N ASP A 155 33.44 -18.48 21.29
CA ASP A 155 34.80 -18.78 20.89
C ASP A 155 35.32 -20.02 21.59
N VAL A 156 34.92 -20.23 22.84
CA VAL A 156 35.27 -21.40 23.64
C VAL A 156 34.55 -22.66 23.14
N GLU A 157 33.26 -22.54 22.79
CA GLU A 157 32.46 -23.63 22.19
C GLU A 157 33.04 -24.07 20.85
N LYS A 158 33.46 -23.12 20.03
CA LYS A 158 34.10 -23.35 18.73
C LYS A 158 35.43 -24.06 18.90
N ALA A 159 36.22 -23.66 19.88
CA ALA A 159 37.51 -24.31 20.21
C ALA A 159 37.34 -25.71 20.82
N ALA A 160 36.20 -25.99 21.47
CA ALA A 160 35.84 -27.30 21.99
C ALA A 160 35.27 -28.27 20.94
N GLY A 161 35.22 -27.86 19.66
CA GLY A 161 34.64 -28.67 18.57
C GLY A 161 33.10 -28.82 18.63
N LYS A 162 32.44 -28.07 19.52
CA LYS A 162 30.98 -27.98 19.55
C LYS A 162 30.57 -26.83 18.66
N SER A 163 29.94 -27.16 17.52
CA SER A 163 29.21 -26.13 16.72
C SER A 163 28.22 -25.43 17.63
N PRO A 164 28.17 -24.09 17.69
CA PRO A 164 27.22 -23.42 18.55
C PRO A 164 25.83 -23.88 18.14
N ALA A 165 25.12 -24.53 19.06
CA ALA A 165 23.68 -24.75 18.89
C ALA A 165 23.05 -23.34 18.87
N GLN A 166 22.82 -22.86 17.68
CA GLN A 166 22.01 -21.67 17.43
C GLN A 166 20.64 -22.00 18.01
N ALA A 167 20.33 -21.43 19.16
CA ALA A 167 18.98 -21.46 19.68
C ALA A 167 18.13 -20.89 18.56
N ALA A 168 17.45 -21.75 17.82
CA ALA A 168 16.47 -21.37 16.83
C ALA A 168 15.36 -20.65 17.60
N ILE A 169 15.42 -19.33 17.62
CA ILE A 169 14.23 -18.50 17.74
C ILE A 169 13.39 -18.97 16.55
N PRO A 170 12.16 -19.48 16.73
CA PRO A 170 11.33 -19.78 15.59
C PRO A 170 11.19 -18.46 14.84
N ALA A 171 11.91 -18.33 13.75
CA ALA A 171 11.73 -17.26 12.79
C ALA A 171 10.29 -17.45 12.31
N ALA A 172 9.40 -16.59 12.79
CA ALA A 172 8.14 -16.37 12.10
C ALA A 172 8.56 -16.16 10.65
N ALA A 173 8.07 -17.04 9.75
CA ALA A 173 8.38 -16.95 8.34
C ALA A 173 8.04 -15.53 7.90
N ILE A 174 9.08 -14.73 7.70
CA ILE A 174 8.95 -13.43 7.02
C ILE A 174 8.39 -13.82 5.66
N PRO A 175 7.19 -13.34 5.26
CA PRO A 175 6.72 -13.61 3.92
C PRO A 175 7.82 -13.11 2.97
N VAL A 176 8.42 -14.03 2.24
CA VAL A 176 9.42 -13.72 1.22
C VAL A 176 8.73 -12.74 0.30
N ALA A 177 9.21 -11.50 0.29
CA ALA A 177 8.73 -10.51 -0.67
C ALA A 177 8.84 -11.14 -2.05
N ALA A 178 7.75 -11.15 -2.81
CA ALA A 178 7.75 -11.61 -4.19
C ALA A 178 8.95 -10.97 -4.92
N PRO A 179 9.66 -11.71 -5.78
CA PRO A 179 10.84 -11.20 -6.45
C PRO A 179 10.47 -9.88 -7.12
N VAL A 180 11.11 -8.81 -6.69
CA VAL A 180 11.02 -7.52 -7.35
C VAL A 180 11.55 -7.77 -8.75
N VAL A 181 10.67 -7.74 -9.75
CA VAL A 181 11.09 -7.75 -11.15
C VAL A 181 11.85 -6.45 -11.35
N LEU A 182 13.17 -6.54 -11.31
CA LEU A 182 14.05 -5.40 -11.57
C LEU A 182 13.78 -4.98 -13.01
N ALA A 183 13.12 -3.84 -13.18
CA ALA A 183 12.98 -3.19 -14.48
C ALA A 183 14.38 -2.90 -15.03
N GLN A 184 14.60 -3.11 -16.32
CA GLN A 184 15.84 -2.73 -16.97
C GLN A 184 15.99 -1.21 -16.87
N PRO A 185 17.19 -0.68 -16.58
CA PRO A 185 17.42 0.76 -16.57
C PRO A 185 16.99 1.40 -17.90
N GLY A 186 16.10 2.40 -17.85
CA GLY A 186 15.54 3.07 -19.03
C GLY A 186 14.27 2.43 -19.62
N GLU A 187 13.78 1.30 -19.06
CA GLU A 187 12.53 0.69 -19.48
C GLU A 187 11.35 1.43 -18.86
N ILE A 188 10.41 1.91 -19.68
CA ILE A 188 9.12 2.45 -19.26
C ILE A 188 8.09 1.32 -19.36
N LYS A 189 7.59 0.83 -18.22
CA LYS A 189 6.53 -0.17 -18.17
C LYS A 189 5.19 0.52 -17.99
N ALA A 190 4.25 0.25 -18.88
CA ALA A 190 2.89 0.75 -18.76
C ALA A 190 2.21 0.25 -17.47
N PHE A 191 1.40 1.10 -16.85
CA PHE A 191 0.61 0.72 -15.68
C PHE A 191 -0.45 -0.31 -16.06
N SER A 192 -0.63 -1.33 -15.24
CA SER A 192 -1.78 -2.24 -15.33
C SER A 192 -3.08 -1.50 -15.00
N THR A 193 -4.23 -2.03 -15.42
CA THR A 193 -5.56 -1.47 -15.11
C THR A 193 -5.77 -1.22 -13.62
N LEU A 194 -5.33 -2.15 -12.76
CA LEU A 194 -5.38 -1.98 -11.31
C LEU A 194 -4.49 -0.81 -10.84
N GLN A 195 -3.29 -0.68 -11.37
CA GLN A 195 -2.40 0.43 -11.03
C GLN A 195 -2.93 1.78 -11.51
N GLN A 196 -3.57 1.82 -12.70
CA GLN A 196 -4.26 3.02 -13.20
C GLN A 196 -5.41 3.44 -12.27
N ALA A 197 -6.24 2.47 -11.81
CA ALA A 197 -7.30 2.75 -10.84
C ALA A 197 -6.74 3.30 -9.51
N VAL A 198 -5.65 2.72 -9.01
CA VAL A 198 -4.95 3.24 -7.82
C VAL A 198 -4.45 4.66 -8.07
N ASN A 199 -3.85 4.96 -9.23
CA ASN A 199 -3.35 6.29 -9.56
C ASN A 199 -4.49 7.32 -9.60
N ARG A 200 -5.63 7.01 -10.22
CA ARG A 200 -6.82 7.89 -10.23
C ARG A 200 -7.29 8.19 -8.81
N ASN A 201 -7.39 7.17 -7.96
CA ASN A 201 -7.81 7.35 -6.56
C ASN A 201 -6.79 8.19 -5.76
N MET A 202 -5.49 8.00 -6.00
CA MET A 202 -4.44 8.79 -5.33
C MET A 202 -4.49 10.26 -5.75
N LEU A 203 -4.69 10.53 -7.05
CA LEU A 203 -4.87 11.90 -7.54
C LEU A 203 -6.15 12.54 -6.99
N ALA A 204 -7.26 11.81 -6.97
CA ALA A 204 -8.52 12.29 -6.40
C ALA A 204 -8.40 12.62 -4.90
N SER A 205 -7.59 11.87 -4.14
CA SER A 205 -7.37 12.10 -2.70
C SER A 205 -6.69 13.44 -2.40
N LEU A 206 -5.92 14.00 -3.36
CA LEU A 206 -5.26 15.31 -3.19
C LEU A 206 -6.25 16.47 -3.03
N ASN A 207 -7.49 16.32 -3.49
CA ASN A 207 -8.54 17.33 -3.35
C ASN A 207 -9.18 17.33 -1.95
N THR A 208 -8.81 16.37 -1.08
CA THR A 208 -9.36 16.27 0.27
C THR A 208 -8.42 16.96 1.26
N PRO A 209 -8.83 18.03 1.94
CA PRO A 209 -8.04 18.66 3.00
C PRO A 209 -7.96 17.73 4.20
N SER A 210 -6.95 16.89 4.23
CA SER A 210 -6.76 15.89 5.28
C SER A 210 -5.78 16.35 6.36
N PHE A 211 -6.03 15.92 7.59
CA PHE A 211 -5.11 16.08 8.71
C PHE A 211 -4.81 14.73 9.35
N ARG A 212 -3.78 14.68 10.20
CA ARG A 212 -3.28 13.43 10.78
C ARG A 212 -3.14 13.55 12.28
N VAL A 213 -3.57 12.51 13.00
CA VAL A 213 -3.45 12.41 14.46
C VAL A 213 -2.79 11.09 14.81
N GLY A 214 -1.62 11.16 15.45
CA GLY A 214 -0.89 10.00 15.94
C GLY A 214 -1.27 9.66 17.38
N TYR A 215 -1.29 8.36 17.71
CA TYR A 215 -1.52 7.87 19.06
C TYR A 215 -0.67 6.63 19.34
N THR A 216 -0.22 6.47 20.61
CA THR A 216 0.52 5.28 21.05
C THR A 216 -0.40 4.40 21.88
N ILE A 217 -0.53 3.14 21.51
CA ILE A 217 -1.42 2.17 22.17
C ILE A 217 -0.58 1.04 22.79
N GLY A 218 -0.77 0.75 24.06
CA GLY A 218 -0.20 -0.41 24.73
C GLY A 218 -0.83 -1.71 24.23
N THR A 219 -0.04 -2.70 23.81
CA THR A 219 -0.56 -3.93 23.20
C THR A 219 -0.41 -5.16 24.09
N THR A 220 0.16 -5.05 25.27
CA THR A 220 0.50 -6.19 26.14
C THR A 220 -0.71 -7.09 26.41
N LYS A 221 -1.89 -6.53 26.72
CA LYS A 221 -3.10 -7.32 26.94
C LYS A 221 -3.68 -7.88 25.64
N LEU A 222 -3.68 -7.07 24.57
CA LEU A 222 -4.11 -7.53 23.26
C LEU A 222 -3.26 -8.72 22.76
N ASP A 223 -1.94 -8.66 22.92
CA ASP A 223 -1.02 -9.74 22.54
C ASP A 223 -1.30 -11.02 23.35
N SER A 224 -1.61 -10.86 24.64
CA SER A 224 -1.98 -11.98 25.52
C SER A 224 -3.31 -12.60 25.11
N PHE A 225 -4.31 -11.78 24.82
CA PHE A 225 -5.61 -12.22 24.33
C PHE A 225 -5.49 -12.88 22.94
N TYR A 226 -4.71 -12.29 22.04
CA TYR A 226 -4.45 -12.87 20.73
C TYR A 226 -3.88 -14.29 20.81
N LYS A 227 -2.92 -14.54 21.73
CA LYS A 227 -2.38 -15.90 21.95
C LYS A 227 -3.44 -16.93 22.33
N GLN A 228 -4.52 -16.52 23.04
CA GLN A 228 -5.62 -17.39 23.44
C GLN A 228 -6.58 -17.69 22.26
N VAL A 229 -6.83 -16.70 21.39
CA VAL A 229 -7.82 -16.84 20.31
C VAL A 229 -7.19 -17.28 18.97
N LYS A 230 -5.89 -17.09 18.78
CA LYS A 230 -5.16 -17.52 17.57
C LYS A 230 -5.34 -19.00 17.22
N PRO A 231 -5.27 -19.95 18.15
CA PRO A 231 -5.51 -21.37 17.84
C PRO A 231 -6.94 -21.66 17.34
N LYS A 232 -7.88 -20.75 17.58
CA LYS A 232 -9.26 -20.82 17.11
C LYS A 232 -9.46 -20.16 15.72
N GLY A 233 -8.37 -19.82 15.03
CA GLY A 233 -8.39 -19.25 13.69
C GLY A 233 -8.51 -17.72 13.63
N VAL A 234 -8.44 -17.02 14.76
CA VAL A 234 -8.49 -15.55 14.77
C VAL A 234 -7.18 -14.94 14.29
N THR A 235 -7.26 -13.94 13.43
CA THR A 235 -6.11 -13.18 12.92
C THR A 235 -5.98 -11.83 13.66
N MET A 236 -4.76 -11.31 13.77
CA MET A 236 -4.56 -9.97 14.37
C MET A 236 -5.29 -8.88 13.58
N THR A 237 -5.35 -8.99 12.26
CA THR A 237 -6.08 -8.03 11.41
C THR A 237 -7.58 -8.02 11.73
N ALA A 238 -8.18 -9.19 11.92
CA ALA A 238 -9.61 -9.27 12.30
C ALA A 238 -9.85 -8.71 13.71
N LEU A 239 -8.93 -8.93 14.66
CA LEU A 239 -8.99 -8.31 15.98
C LEU A 239 -8.96 -6.78 15.91
N LEU A 240 -8.02 -6.23 15.16
CA LEU A 240 -7.91 -4.78 14.97
C LEU A 240 -9.13 -4.20 14.25
N ALA A 241 -9.63 -4.87 13.21
CA ALA A 241 -10.82 -4.45 12.49
C ALA A 241 -12.07 -4.47 13.40
N LYS A 242 -12.20 -5.50 14.27
CA LYS A 242 -13.27 -5.58 15.27
C LYS A 242 -13.17 -4.47 16.30
N ALA A 243 -11.97 -4.19 16.82
CA ALA A 243 -11.73 -3.10 17.78
C ALA A 243 -12.11 -1.73 17.18
N VAL A 244 -11.68 -1.47 15.94
CA VAL A 244 -12.07 -0.27 15.18
C VAL A 244 -13.59 -0.20 15.01
N ALA A 245 -14.22 -1.28 14.55
CA ALA A 245 -15.66 -1.28 14.29
C ALA A 245 -16.49 -1.01 15.54
N LEU A 246 -16.15 -1.64 16.69
CA LEU A 246 -16.84 -1.40 17.96
C LEU A 246 -16.62 0.03 18.48
N THR A 247 -15.43 0.61 18.23
CA THR A 247 -15.17 2.00 18.60
C THR A 247 -15.95 2.97 17.72
N LEU A 248 -16.08 2.69 16.40
CA LEU A 248 -16.84 3.51 15.45
C LEU A 248 -18.34 3.60 15.81
N VAL A 249 -18.92 2.59 16.45
CA VAL A 249 -20.32 2.65 16.95
C VAL A 249 -20.52 3.85 17.88
N ARG A 250 -19.51 4.19 18.70
CA ARG A 250 -19.55 5.34 19.63
C ARG A 250 -19.09 6.65 18.99
N HIS A 251 -18.45 6.57 17.84
CA HIS A 251 -17.88 7.70 17.12
C HIS A 251 -18.39 7.75 15.66
N PRO A 252 -19.72 7.91 15.43
CA PRO A 252 -20.30 7.81 14.10
C PRO A 252 -19.75 8.85 13.12
N LEU A 253 -19.28 10.00 13.61
CA LEU A 253 -18.67 11.04 12.77
C LEU A 253 -17.37 10.56 12.12
N ILE A 254 -16.60 9.69 12.78
CA ILE A 254 -15.36 9.11 12.23
C ILE A 254 -15.66 8.13 11.08
N ASN A 255 -16.87 7.54 11.05
CA ASN A 255 -17.35 6.69 9.96
C ASN A 255 -18.10 7.46 8.87
N ALA A 256 -18.31 8.78 9.05
CA ALA A 256 -19.02 9.63 8.10
C ALA A 256 -18.10 10.10 6.96
N ALA A 257 -18.69 10.51 5.86
CA ALA A 257 -17.97 11.01 4.69
C ALA A 257 -18.54 12.37 4.23
N TYR A 258 -17.71 13.15 3.56
CA TYR A 258 -18.12 14.39 2.91
C TYR A 258 -18.96 14.10 1.67
N SER A 259 -20.02 14.87 1.48
CA SER A 259 -20.74 15.01 0.21
C SER A 259 -21.06 16.50 -0.04
N ASP A 260 -21.32 16.87 -1.28
CA ASP A 260 -21.67 18.25 -1.62
C ASP A 260 -22.98 18.71 -0.94
N ALA A 261 -23.86 17.76 -0.58
CA ALA A 261 -25.09 18.01 0.16
C ALA A 261 -24.91 18.11 1.69
N GLY A 262 -23.72 17.75 2.20
CA GLY A 262 -23.41 17.75 3.65
C GLY A 262 -22.70 16.50 4.11
N ILE A 263 -22.79 16.19 5.42
CA ILE A 263 -22.15 15.02 6.03
C ILE A 263 -23.02 13.78 5.79
N SER A 264 -22.47 12.77 5.13
CA SER A 264 -23.12 11.49 4.87
C SER A 264 -22.76 10.48 5.95
N PHE A 265 -23.76 9.95 6.67
CA PHE A 265 -23.61 8.89 7.66
C PHE A 265 -24.02 7.56 7.02
N PRO A 266 -23.10 6.59 6.87
CA PRO A 266 -23.43 5.28 6.32
C PRO A 266 -24.31 4.46 7.28
N ASN A 267 -25.16 3.59 6.74
CA ASN A 267 -26.06 2.74 7.51
C ASN A 267 -25.36 1.53 8.17
N ALA A 268 -24.11 1.28 7.87
CA ALA A 268 -23.32 0.16 8.36
C ALA A 268 -21.88 0.59 8.63
N ILE A 269 -21.19 -0.18 9.44
CA ILE A 269 -19.75 -0.04 9.68
C ILE A 269 -19.04 -1.13 8.88
N ASN A 270 -18.52 -0.75 7.72
CA ASN A 270 -17.83 -1.63 6.79
C ASN A 270 -16.33 -1.28 6.79
N VAL A 271 -15.52 -2.14 7.38
CA VAL A 271 -14.09 -1.90 7.51
C VAL A 271 -13.36 -2.46 6.29
N ALA A 272 -12.88 -1.59 5.42
CA ALA A 272 -12.00 -1.94 4.31
C ALA A 272 -10.58 -2.13 4.84
N VAL A 273 -9.90 -3.21 4.46
CA VAL A 273 -8.54 -3.49 4.92
C VAL A 273 -7.58 -3.53 3.73
N ALA A 274 -6.53 -2.71 3.77
CA ALA A 274 -5.55 -2.62 2.69
C ALA A 274 -4.72 -3.90 2.54
N VAL A 275 -4.70 -4.49 1.35
CA VAL A 275 -3.94 -5.70 1.01
C VAL A 275 -3.07 -5.42 -0.22
N ALA A 276 -1.75 -5.60 -0.07
CA ALA A 276 -0.82 -5.51 -1.18
C ALA A 276 -0.99 -6.70 -2.14
N MET A 277 -0.99 -6.41 -3.45
CA MET A 277 -1.17 -7.41 -4.50
C MET A 277 0.17 -7.80 -5.14
N GLU A 278 0.29 -9.07 -5.51
CA GLU A 278 1.42 -9.54 -6.30
C GLU A 278 1.46 -8.85 -7.67
N GLY A 279 2.63 -8.39 -8.07
CA GLY A 279 2.80 -7.61 -9.31
C GLY A 279 2.53 -6.12 -9.18
N GLY A 280 2.30 -5.64 -7.94
CA GLY A 280 2.03 -4.24 -7.62
C GLY A 280 0.54 -3.89 -7.65
N GLY A 281 0.20 -2.86 -6.88
CA GLY A 281 -1.17 -2.42 -6.66
C GLY A 281 -1.69 -2.75 -5.27
N LEU A 282 -2.82 -2.19 -4.94
CA LEU A 282 -3.48 -2.30 -3.65
C LEU A 282 -4.95 -2.65 -3.88
N LEU A 283 -5.46 -3.58 -3.10
CA LEU A 283 -6.88 -3.89 -3.04
C LEU A 283 -7.36 -3.75 -1.59
N THR A 284 -8.61 -3.35 -1.40
CA THR A 284 -9.18 -3.10 -0.08
C THR A 284 -10.41 -3.96 0.18
N PRO A 285 -10.24 -5.30 0.41
CA PRO A 285 -11.37 -6.15 0.80
C PRO A 285 -12.11 -5.59 2.00
N VAL A 286 -13.44 -5.72 1.99
CA VAL A 286 -14.33 -5.10 2.97
C VAL A 286 -14.91 -6.13 3.92
N LEU A 287 -14.69 -5.94 5.20
CA LEU A 287 -15.39 -6.63 6.28
C LEU A 287 -16.71 -5.90 6.55
N ALA A 288 -17.79 -6.40 5.93
CA ALA A 288 -19.10 -5.80 6.05
C ALA A 288 -19.67 -5.99 7.46
N GLN A 289 -20.39 -4.97 7.98
CA GLN A 289 -21.05 -4.97 9.29
C GLN A 289 -20.12 -5.49 10.41
N ALA A 290 -18.87 -5.02 10.42
CA ALA A 290 -17.82 -5.52 11.30
C ALA A 290 -18.15 -5.32 12.81
N ASP A 291 -18.99 -4.34 13.15
CA ASP A 291 -19.53 -4.11 14.48
C ASP A 291 -20.45 -5.23 14.95
N ARG A 292 -21.27 -5.80 14.05
CA ARG A 292 -22.31 -6.79 14.36
C ARG A 292 -21.87 -8.23 14.14
N THR A 293 -20.83 -8.44 13.33
CA THR A 293 -20.29 -9.78 13.05
C THR A 293 -19.40 -10.24 14.20
N ASP A 294 -19.62 -11.46 14.73
CA ASP A 294 -18.77 -12.02 15.77
C ASP A 294 -17.30 -12.19 15.29
N LEU A 295 -16.35 -12.14 16.22
CA LEU A 295 -14.93 -12.15 15.93
C LEU A 295 -14.47 -13.36 15.12
N TYR A 296 -15.02 -14.55 15.38
CA TYR A 296 -14.62 -15.79 14.71
C TYR A 296 -15.13 -15.83 13.28
N SER A 297 -16.36 -15.40 13.04
CA SER A 297 -16.95 -15.23 11.71
C SER A 297 -16.21 -14.14 10.93
N LEU A 298 -15.91 -13.01 11.56
CA LEU A 298 -15.14 -11.92 10.98
C LEU A 298 -13.75 -12.40 10.50
N SER A 299 -13.09 -13.25 11.31
CA SER A 299 -11.78 -13.83 10.96
C SER A 299 -11.86 -14.81 9.79
N ARG A 300 -12.91 -15.65 9.73
CA ARG A 300 -13.15 -16.55 8.59
C ARG A 300 -13.43 -15.78 7.31
N ASN A 301 -14.30 -14.77 7.40
CA ASN A 301 -14.61 -13.87 6.27
C ASN A 301 -13.34 -13.16 5.78
N TRP A 302 -12.51 -12.68 6.70
CA TRP A 302 -11.24 -12.07 6.35
C TRP A 302 -10.31 -13.04 5.59
N ALA A 303 -10.15 -14.26 6.06
CA ALA A 303 -9.30 -15.26 5.42
C ALA A 303 -9.79 -15.59 4.00
N ASP A 304 -11.10 -15.75 3.79
CA ASP A 304 -11.72 -15.96 2.48
C ASP A 304 -11.51 -14.77 1.55
N LEU A 305 -11.81 -13.55 2.03
CA LEU A 305 -11.62 -12.32 1.25
C LEU A 305 -10.17 -12.16 0.79
N VAL A 306 -9.18 -12.40 1.65
CA VAL A 306 -7.75 -12.32 1.29
C VAL A 306 -7.38 -13.37 0.24
N ALA A 307 -7.87 -14.61 0.38
CA ALA A 307 -7.61 -15.68 -0.60
C ALA A 307 -8.16 -15.31 -1.99
N ARG A 308 -9.42 -14.83 -2.04
CA ARG A 308 -10.06 -14.39 -3.30
C ARG A 308 -9.48 -13.07 -3.85
N ALA A 309 -9.03 -12.16 -2.99
CA ALA A 309 -8.32 -10.96 -3.42
C ALA A 309 -7.06 -11.31 -4.22
N ARG A 310 -6.23 -12.22 -3.70
CA ARG A 310 -4.99 -12.65 -4.36
C ARG A 310 -5.22 -13.26 -5.74
N THR A 311 -6.34 -13.94 -5.92
CA THR A 311 -6.76 -14.54 -7.20
C THR A 311 -7.62 -13.61 -8.05
N LYS A 312 -7.83 -12.34 -7.62
CA LYS A 312 -8.67 -11.32 -8.29
C LYS A 312 -10.13 -11.76 -8.47
N GLN A 313 -10.68 -12.48 -7.50
CA GLN A 313 -12.04 -13.05 -7.52
C GLN A 313 -13.00 -12.35 -6.55
N LEU A 314 -12.67 -11.14 -6.11
CA LEU A 314 -13.59 -10.35 -5.31
C LEU A 314 -14.69 -9.76 -6.17
N LYS A 315 -15.90 -9.71 -5.62
CA LYS A 315 -17.03 -9.02 -6.23
C LYS A 315 -16.91 -7.51 -5.99
N PRO A 316 -17.48 -6.66 -6.84
CA PRO A 316 -17.42 -5.21 -6.68
C PRO A 316 -17.84 -4.72 -5.29
N GLU A 317 -18.91 -5.25 -4.72
CA GLU A 317 -19.39 -4.89 -3.39
C GLU A 317 -18.41 -5.25 -2.27
N GLU A 318 -17.52 -6.22 -2.50
CA GLU A 318 -16.54 -6.66 -1.50
C GLU A 318 -15.28 -5.78 -1.42
N TYR A 319 -15.16 -4.76 -2.32
CA TYR A 319 -14.05 -3.79 -2.25
C TYR A 319 -14.48 -2.33 -2.42
N ASN A 320 -15.75 -2.06 -2.81
CA ASN A 320 -16.27 -0.68 -2.98
C ASN A 320 -17.18 -0.22 -1.84
N SER A 321 -17.61 -1.11 -0.94
CA SER A 321 -18.59 -0.80 0.10
C SER A 321 -17.97 -0.34 1.42
N GLY A 322 -16.65 -0.13 1.47
CA GLY A 322 -15.94 0.28 2.67
C GLY A 322 -16.35 1.69 3.12
N THR A 323 -16.62 1.85 4.42
CA THR A 323 -16.96 3.15 5.01
C THR A 323 -15.81 3.73 5.84
N PHE A 324 -14.93 2.86 6.32
CA PHE A 324 -13.70 3.19 7.02
C PHE A 324 -12.57 2.29 6.53
N THR A 325 -11.35 2.80 6.48
CA THR A 325 -10.21 2.00 5.99
C THR A 325 -9.20 1.73 7.11
N LEU A 326 -8.70 0.48 7.16
CA LEU A 326 -7.61 0.04 8.02
C LEU A 326 -6.41 -0.35 7.15
N SER A 327 -5.27 0.28 7.37
CA SER A 327 -4.00 -0.07 6.72
C SER A 327 -2.99 -0.54 7.77
N ASN A 328 -2.54 -1.79 7.67
CA ASN A 328 -1.64 -2.40 8.64
C ASN A 328 -0.31 -2.81 7.99
N LEU A 329 0.76 -2.12 8.35
CA LEU A 329 2.14 -2.45 7.96
C LEU A 329 2.98 -3.00 9.12
N GLY A 330 2.35 -3.29 10.25
CA GLY A 330 3.02 -3.83 11.44
C GLY A 330 3.73 -5.15 11.19
N MET A 331 3.19 -6.00 10.29
CA MET A 331 3.83 -7.27 9.91
C MET A 331 5.17 -7.09 9.16
N PHE A 332 5.40 -5.92 8.57
CA PHE A 332 6.66 -5.56 7.91
C PHE A 332 7.66 -4.88 8.86
N GLY A 333 7.30 -4.73 10.14
CA GLY A 333 8.14 -4.07 11.15
C GLY A 333 8.16 -2.55 11.07
N VAL A 334 7.27 -1.95 10.26
CA VAL A 334 7.13 -0.49 10.14
C VAL A 334 6.67 0.08 11.48
N ASP A 335 7.39 1.08 11.98
CA ASP A 335 7.13 1.69 13.27
C ASP A 335 5.85 2.54 13.24
N ARG A 336 5.79 3.46 12.32
CA ARG A 336 4.61 4.28 12.01
C ARG A 336 4.63 4.74 10.56
N PHE A 337 3.49 5.08 10.02
CA PHE A 337 3.33 5.69 8.70
C PHE A 337 2.02 6.47 8.63
N ASP A 338 1.92 7.34 7.64
CA ASP A 338 0.69 8.06 7.31
C ASP A 338 0.08 7.42 6.07
N ALA A 339 -1.17 6.98 6.19
CA ALA A 339 -1.90 6.44 5.05
C ALA A 339 -2.62 7.57 4.28
N ILE A 340 -2.70 7.43 2.97
CA ILE A 340 -3.46 8.33 2.12
C ILE A 340 -4.94 8.00 2.25
N LEU A 341 -5.77 9.01 2.51
CA LEU A 341 -7.22 8.84 2.66
C LEU A 341 -7.85 8.49 1.31
N PRO A 342 -8.56 7.34 1.20
CA PRO A 342 -9.27 7.01 -0.03
C PRO A 342 -10.42 7.99 -0.31
N PRO A 343 -10.67 8.36 -1.58
CA PRO A 343 -11.80 9.20 -1.94
C PRO A 343 -13.13 8.59 -1.46
N GLY A 344 -14.05 9.45 -1.00
CA GLY A 344 -15.39 9.04 -0.57
C GLY A 344 -15.46 8.39 0.82
N THR A 345 -14.37 8.34 1.58
CA THR A 345 -14.35 7.92 2.99
C THR A 345 -13.89 9.05 3.89
N GLY A 346 -14.35 9.08 5.14
CA GLY A 346 -13.99 10.13 6.08
C GLY A 346 -12.65 9.92 6.76
N ALA A 347 -12.24 8.66 6.98
CA ALA A 347 -11.00 8.38 7.71
C ALA A 347 -10.34 7.05 7.32
N ILE A 348 -9.03 6.99 7.54
CA ILE A 348 -8.19 5.79 7.42
C ILE A 348 -7.26 5.69 8.62
N LEU A 349 -7.15 4.50 9.21
CA LEU A 349 -6.24 4.22 10.32
C LEU A 349 -5.02 3.44 9.82
N ALA A 350 -3.85 4.01 9.96
CA ALA A 350 -2.56 3.35 9.75
C ALA A 350 -2.09 2.70 11.06
N VAL A 351 -1.70 1.43 11.01
CA VAL A 351 -1.24 0.66 12.19
C VAL A 351 0.19 0.19 11.98
N GLY A 352 1.06 0.60 12.89
CA GLY A 352 2.46 0.19 12.96
C GLY A 352 2.67 -1.14 13.71
N ALA A 353 3.93 -1.56 13.79
CA ALA A 353 4.33 -2.77 14.49
C ALA A 353 4.20 -2.62 16.01
N SER A 354 3.67 -3.66 16.67
CA SER A 354 3.80 -3.80 18.13
C SER A 354 5.25 -4.18 18.47
N LYS A 355 5.91 -3.36 19.29
CA LYS A 355 7.32 -3.55 19.67
C LYS A 355 7.49 -3.36 21.18
N PRO A 356 8.44 -4.07 21.82
CA PRO A 356 8.81 -3.78 23.20
C PRO A 356 9.53 -2.43 23.27
N VAL A 357 9.04 -1.54 24.13
CA VAL A 357 9.56 -0.19 24.38
C VAL A 357 9.80 -0.01 25.85
N VAL A 358 10.90 0.65 26.21
CA VAL A 358 11.17 1.06 27.59
C VAL A 358 10.31 2.27 27.92
N VAL A 359 9.47 2.14 28.93
CA VAL A 359 8.54 3.19 29.39
C VAL A 359 8.77 3.53 30.84
N ALA A 360 8.59 4.80 31.20
CA ALA A 360 8.52 5.25 32.58
C ALA A 360 7.08 5.08 33.09
N ASN A 361 6.92 4.42 34.22
CA ASN A 361 5.64 4.35 34.93
C ASN A 361 5.39 5.61 35.74
N PRO A 362 4.13 5.91 36.14
CA PRO A 362 3.79 7.06 36.98
C PRO A 362 4.49 7.09 38.36
N ASP A 363 4.89 5.91 38.86
CA ASP A 363 5.64 5.76 40.12
C ASP A 363 7.16 5.99 39.96
N GLY A 364 7.64 6.38 38.76
CA GLY A 364 9.04 6.59 38.45
C GLY A 364 9.82 5.31 38.11
N SER A 365 9.21 4.13 38.19
CA SER A 365 9.86 2.88 37.79
C SER A 365 9.94 2.75 36.26
N ILE A 366 10.91 1.97 35.77
CA ILE A 366 11.09 1.70 34.35
C ILE A 366 10.60 0.27 34.05
N ALA A 367 9.77 0.14 33.02
CA ALA A 367 9.26 -1.14 32.54
C ALA A 367 9.43 -1.30 31.04
N VAL A 368 9.48 -2.56 30.58
CA VAL A 368 9.38 -2.88 29.14
C VAL A 368 7.93 -3.25 28.83
N LYS A 369 7.26 -2.49 27.97
CA LYS A 369 5.87 -2.72 27.55
C LYS A 369 5.80 -2.80 26.04
N SER A 370 4.95 -3.70 25.52
CA SER A 370 4.66 -3.71 24.07
C SER A 370 3.74 -2.54 23.72
N GLN A 371 4.14 -1.77 22.70
CA GLN A 371 3.38 -0.64 22.20
C GLN A 371 3.35 -0.65 20.67
N MET A 372 2.27 -0.18 20.09
CA MET A 372 2.14 0.13 18.65
C MET A 372 1.78 1.61 18.47
N GLN A 373 2.25 2.18 17.37
CA GLN A 373 1.83 3.51 16.94
C GLN A 373 0.75 3.39 15.88
N VAL A 374 -0.29 4.21 16.02
CA VAL A 374 -1.37 4.34 15.06
C VAL A 374 -1.50 5.79 14.62
N ASN A 375 -1.81 6.00 13.33
CA ASN A 375 -2.06 7.33 12.77
C ASN A 375 -3.41 7.31 12.05
N LEU A 376 -4.31 8.19 12.47
CA LEU A 376 -5.57 8.44 11.79
C LEU A 376 -5.38 9.61 10.80
N THR A 377 -5.62 9.37 9.52
CA THR A 377 -5.77 10.42 8.51
C THR A 377 -7.25 10.64 8.27
N ALA A 378 -7.75 11.86 8.40
CA ALA A 378 -9.16 12.17 8.32
C ALA A 378 -9.43 13.41 7.46
N ASP A 379 -10.63 13.45 6.83
CA ASP A 379 -11.14 14.58 6.06
C ASP A 379 -11.55 15.72 7.01
N HIS A 380 -10.78 16.82 6.99
CA HIS A 380 -11.01 17.95 7.92
C HIS A 380 -12.26 18.76 7.61
N ARG A 381 -12.96 18.49 6.51
CA ARG A 381 -14.27 19.09 6.21
C ARG A 381 -15.39 18.50 7.08
N VAL A 382 -15.19 17.26 7.58
CA VAL A 382 -16.17 16.48 8.35
C VAL A 382 -15.69 16.22 9.76
N ILE A 383 -14.44 15.77 9.92
CA ILE A 383 -13.88 15.30 11.18
C ILE A 383 -12.89 16.33 11.71
N TYR A 384 -13.00 16.66 13.00
CA TYR A 384 -12.12 17.62 13.66
C TYR A 384 -11.13 16.93 14.61
N GLY A 385 -10.11 17.69 15.03
CA GLY A 385 -9.03 17.15 15.85
C GLY A 385 -9.51 16.52 17.17
N ALA A 386 -10.51 17.11 17.83
CA ALA A 386 -11.08 16.59 19.06
C ALA A 386 -11.80 15.24 18.86
N ASP A 387 -12.54 15.11 17.75
CA ASP A 387 -13.27 13.87 17.41
C ASP A 387 -12.30 12.73 17.13
N ALA A 388 -11.24 13.03 16.34
CA ALA A 388 -10.18 12.08 16.03
C ALA A 388 -9.41 11.63 17.30
N ALA A 389 -9.10 12.56 18.18
CA ALA A 389 -8.40 12.27 19.43
C ALA A 389 -9.28 11.44 20.39
N ALA A 390 -10.58 11.74 20.49
CA ALA A 390 -11.53 10.98 21.31
C ALA A 390 -11.69 9.54 20.80
N PHE A 391 -11.81 9.36 19.47
CA PHE A 391 -11.85 8.04 18.86
C PHE A 391 -10.59 7.22 19.17
N LEU A 392 -9.40 7.79 18.96
CA LEU A 392 -8.14 7.10 19.22
C LEU A 392 -7.95 6.76 20.69
N LYS A 393 -8.36 7.64 21.58
CA LYS A 393 -8.34 7.41 23.03
C LYS A 393 -9.24 6.22 23.41
N ASP A 394 -10.46 6.16 22.88
CA ASP A 394 -11.40 5.09 23.18
C ASP A 394 -10.95 3.75 22.57
N LEU A 395 -10.36 3.79 21.35
CA LEU A 395 -9.74 2.63 20.73
C LEU A 395 -8.58 2.10 21.60
N ALA A 396 -7.74 3.00 22.12
CA ALA A 396 -6.65 2.64 23.01
C ALA A 396 -7.18 2.01 24.30
N LEU A 397 -8.18 2.62 24.94
CA LEU A 397 -8.80 2.08 26.16
C LEU A 397 -9.36 0.66 25.97
N LEU A 398 -10.02 0.40 24.85
CA LEU A 398 -10.53 -0.94 24.50
C LEU A 398 -9.40 -1.96 24.37
N ILE A 399 -8.34 -1.61 23.63
CA ILE A 399 -7.20 -2.50 23.36
C ILE A 399 -6.36 -2.73 24.63
N GLU A 400 -6.15 -1.69 25.42
CA GLU A 400 -5.28 -1.72 26.61
C GLU A 400 -5.93 -2.37 27.81
N ASN A 401 -7.24 -2.22 27.96
CA ASN A 401 -7.92 -2.63 29.19
C ASN A 401 -8.82 -3.84 29.03
N GLU A 402 -9.55 -3.94 27.94
CA GLU A 402 -10.66 -4.90 27.77
C GLU A 402 -10.66 -5.59 26.39
N PRO A 403 -9.51 -6.13 25.91
CA PRO A 403 -9.46 -6.77 24.59
C PRO A 403 -10.36 -8.01 24.50
N GLU A 404 -10.75 -8.62 25.63
CA GLU A 404 -11.68 -9.75 25.71
C GLU A 404 -13.07 -9.39 25.19
N ASN A 405 -13.49 -8.12 25.33
CA ASN A 405 -14.77 -7.62 24.83
C ASN A 405 -14.90 -7.76 23.31
N LEU A 406 -13.78 -7.87 22.57
CA LEU A 406 -13.78 -8.13 21.13
C LEU A 406 -14.42 -9.48 20.74
N ALA A 407 -14.50 -10.44 21.68
CA ALA A 407 -15.11 -11.75 21.47
C ALA A 407 -16.54 -11.87 22.02
N LEU A 408 -17.06 -10.84 22.69
CA LEU A 408 -18.39 -10.87 23.30
C LEU A 408 -19.51 -10.47 22.35
N PHE A 409 -19.17 -9.85 21.21
CA PHE A 409 -20.10 -9.29 20.22
C PHE A 409 -19.87 -9.86 18.83
#